data_ebef9866bb8b8a5fea0ff3160228f6af
#
_entry.id   ebef9866bb8b8a5fea0ff3160228f6af
#
_cell.length_a   1.000
_cell.length_b   1.000
_cell.length_c   1.000
_cell.angle_alpha   90.00
_cell.angle_beta   90.00
_cell.angle_gamma   90.00
#
_symmetry.space_group_name_H-M   'P 1'
#
loop_
_entity.id
_entity.type
_entity.pdbx_description
1 polymer ?
#
loop_
_entity_poly.entity_id
_entity_poly.type
_entity_poly.pdbx_seq_one_letter_code
_entity_poly.pdbx_strand_id
1 'polypeptide(L)'
;MKQSFYLSHQKAQFWADFSFVDFSEDYLSSMAQPIASALEQMNELEGGAISNPDENRMVGHYWLRNPELAPTDQLTSVIRETLEKVKQVSEQVHSGVLQSPNGSFTDLLVIGIGGSALGPQFVGKALGHP
;
A
#
# COMPACT_ATOMS: atom_id res chain seq x y z
N MET A 1 -36.02 -8.43 14.00
CA MET A 1 -34.91 -7.68 14.62
C MET A 1 -33.82 -7.61 13.55
N LYS A 2 -33.42 -6.40 13.07
CA LYS A 2 -32.28 -6.30 12.16
C LYS A 2 -31.03 -6.72 12.94
N GLN A 3 -30.32 -7.71 12.44
CA GLN A 3 -29.06 -8.16 13.01
C GLN A 3 -28.03 -7.05 12.76
N SER A 4 -27.47 -6.46 13.81
CA SER A 4 -26.45 -5.43 13.69
C SER A 4 -25.13 -6.12 13.32
N PHE A 5 -24.65 -5.89 12.11
CA PHE A 5 -23.34 -6.36 11.67
C PHE A 5 -22.31 -5.26 11.89
N TYR A 6 -21.73 -5.26 13.07
CA TYR A 6 -20.63 -4.39 13.42
C TYR A 6 -19.35 -5.21 13.60
N LEU A 7 -18.33 -4.88 12.87
CA LEU A 7 -17.03 -5.54 12.91
C LEU A 7 -16.00 -4.57 13.48
N SER A 8 -15.24 -5.02 14.47
CA SER A 8 -14.13 -4.25 15.01
C SER A 8 -12.87 -5.09 15.11
N HIS A 9 -11.76 -4.55 14.65
CA HIS A 9 -10.44 -5.15 14.77
C HIS A 9 -9.49 -4.18 15.47
N GLN A 10 -9.37 -4.29 16.79
CA GLN A 10 -8.65 -3.33 17.63
C GLN A 10 -7.19 -3.17 17.24
N LYS A 11 -6.47 -4.27 16.94
CA LYS A 11 -5.05 -4.24 16.56
C LYS A 11 -4.81 -3.49 15.24
N ALA A 12 -5.73 -3.59 14.29
CA ALA A 12 -5.66 -2.87 13.02
C ALA A 12 -6.33 -1.49 13.09
N GLN A 13 -6.92 -1.13 14.23
CA GLN A 13 -7.72 0.10 14.40
C GLN A 13 -8.76 0.28 13.28
N PHE A 14 -9.43 -0.82 12.96
CA PHE A 14 -10.40 -0.88 11.87
C PHE A 14 -11.78 -1.22 12.42
N TRP A 15 -12.78 -0.48 11.95
CA TRP A 15 -14.18 -0.70 12.26
C TRP A 15 -15.00 -0.66 10.97
N ALA A 16 -15.96 -1.56 10.86
CA ALA A 16 -16.92 -1.57 9.76
C ALA A 16 -18.33 -1.81 10.30
N ASP A 17 -19.27 -0.97 9.88
CA ASP A 17 -20.68 -1.08 10.22
C ASP A 17 -21.49 -1.41 8.96
N PHE A 18 -22.05 -2.60 8.94
CA PHE A 18 -22.89 -3.12 7.87
C PHE A 18 -24.37 -3.17 8.27
N SER A 19 -24.78 -2.45 9.32
CA SER A 19 -26.16 -2.48 9.86
C SER A 19 -27.21 -2.02 8.86
N PHE A 20 -26.80 -1.27 7.83
CA PHE A 20 -27.67 -0.79 6.74
C PHE A 20 -27.66 -1.69 5.51
N VAL A 21 -26.87 -2.75 5.51
CA VAL A 21 -26.82 -3.73 4.41
C VAL A 21 -27.79 -4.86 4.72
N ASP A 22 -28.70 -5.14 3.82
CA ASP A 22 -29.59 -6.29 3.93
C ASP A 22 -28.88 -7.52 3.35
N PHE A 23 -28.35 -8.36 4.22
CA PHE A 23 -27.83 -9.67 3.85
C PHE A 23 -28.95 -10.71 3.89
N SER A 24 -29.02 -11.58 2.87
CA SER A 24 -29.86 -12.77 2.95
C SER A 24 -29.34 -13.73 4.04
N GLU A 25 -30.21 -14.58 4.58
CA GLU A 25 -29.80 -15.56 5.61
C GLU A 25 -28.63 -16.44 5.15
N ASP A 26 -28.58 -16.76 3.88
CA ASP A 26 -27.55 -17.62 3.27
C ASP A 26 -26.29 -16.87 2.83
N TYR A 27 -26.28 -15.53 2.85
CA TYR A 27 -25.21 -14.74 2.26
C TYR A 27 -23.84 -15.07 2.88
N LEU A 28 -23.74 -15.05 4.20
CA LEU A 28 -22.46 -15.32 4.89
C LEU A 28 -21.98 -16.75 4.67
N SER A 29 -22.89 -17.74 4.66
CA SER A 29 -22.54 -19.12 4.37
C SER A 29 -22.12 -19.33 2.92
N SER A 30 -22.78 -18.68 1.97
CA SER A 30 -22.41 -18.72 0.54
C SER A 30 -21.07 -18.06 0.24
N MET A 31 -20.68 -17.07 1.05
CA MET A 31 -19.40 -16.36 0.90
C MET A 31 -18.22 -17.03 1.59
N ALA A 32 -18.44 -18.04 2.43
CA ALA A 32 -17.37 -18.70 3.18
C ALA A 32 -16.26 -19.26 2.28
N GLN A 33 -16.63 -20.01 1.23
CA GLN A 33 -15.65 -20.57 0.30
C GLN A 33 -14.98 -19.49 -0.61
N PRO A 34 -15.69 -18.54 -1.22
CA PRO A 34 -15.06 -17.43 -1.93
C PRO A 34 -14.08 -16.63 -1.08
N ILE A 35 -14.42 -16.34 0.18
CA ILE A 35 -13.53 -15.62 1.10
C ILE A 35 -12.28 -16.46 1.42
N ALA A 36 -12.43 -17.75 1.73
CA ALA A 36 -11.30 -18.64 1.98
C ALA A 36 -10.35 -18.68 0.77
N SER A 37 -10.90 -18.85 -0.42
CA SER A 37 -10.12 -18.84 -1.67
C SER A 37 -9.41 -17.50 -1.92
N ALA A 38 -10.08 -16.39 -1.66
CA ALA A 38 -9.48 -15.06 -1.81
C ALA A 38 -8.30 -14.84 -0.83
N LEU A 39 -8.43 -15.31 0.42
CA LEU A 39 -7.35 -15.24 1.40
C LEU A 39 -6.15 -16.12 1.02
N GLU A 40 -6.39 -17.30 0.46
CA GLU A 40 -5.34 -18.17 -0.05
C GLU A 40 -4.59 -17.51 -1.21
N GLN A 41 -5.33 -16.96 -2.19
CA GLN A 41 -4.75 -16.20 -3.32
C GLN A 41 -3.97 -14.96 -2.85
N MET A 42 -4.41 -14.29 -1.78
CA MET A 42 -3.65 -13.19 -1.18
C MET A 42 -2.32 -13.65 -0.60
N ASN A 43 -2.27 -14.80 0.07
CA ASN A 43 -1.03 -15.36 0.58
C ASN A 43 -0.07 -15.75 -0.56
N GLU A 44 -0.58 -16.33 -1.63
CA GLU A 44 0.21 -16.64 -2.83
C GLU A 44 0.78 -15.37 -3.47
N LEU A 45 -0.04 -14.32 -3.57
CA LEU A 45 0.35 -13.02 -4.10
C LEU A 45 1.48 -12.40 -3.27
N GLU A 46 1.35 -12.37 -1.95
CA GLU A 46 2.39 -11.89 -1.04
C GLU A 46 3.67 -12.72 -1.15
N GLY A 47 3.56 -14.03 -1.40
CA GLY A 47 4.66 -14.94 -1.65
C GLY A 47 5.32 -14.80 -3.02
N GLY A 48 4.85 -13.90 -3.88
CA GLY A 48 5.45 -13.61 -5.17
C GLY A 48 4.83 -14.36 -6.36
N ALA A 49 3.58 -14.78 -6.27
CA ALA A 49 2.88 -15.32 -7.45
C ALA A 49 2.81 -14.28 -8.58
N ILE A 50 2.91 -14.76 -9.83
CA ILE A 50 2.74 -13.92 -11.01
C ILE A 50 1.26 -13.56 -11.15
N SER A 51 0.90 -12.34 -10.79
CA SER A 51 -0.48 -11.85 -10.87
C SER A 51 -0.73 -10.85 -12.01
N ASN A 52 0.33 -10.45 -12.70
CA ASN A 52 0.24 -9.75 -13.98
C ASN A 52 0.82 -10.64 -15.08
N PRO A 53 0.01 -11.53 -15.68
CA PRO A 53 0.48 -12.49 -16.67
C PRO A 53 0.92 -11.83 -18.00
N ASP A 54 0.34 -10.68 -18.33
CA ASP A 54 0.67 -9.96 -19.58
C ASP A 54 2.12 -9.47 -19.58
N GLU A 55 2.61 -9.04 -18.43
CA GLU A 55 3.98 -8.57 -18.25
C GLU A 55 4.88 -9.59 -17.54
N ASN A 56 4.35 -10.74 -17.17
CA ASN A 56 5.01 -11.77 -16.38
C ASN A 56 5.62 -11.21 -15.08
N ARG A 57 4.83 -10.42 -14.34
CA ARG A 57 5.29 -9.72 -13.14
C ARG A 57 4.57 -10.15 -11.87
N MET A 58 5.33 -10.18 -10.79
CA MET A 58 4.81 -10.19 -9.42
C MET A 58 4.26 -8.82 -9.06
N VAL A 59 3.36 -8.76 -8.06
CA VAL A 59 2.86 -7.53 -7.44
C VAL A 59 3.44 -7.42 -6.05
N GLY A 60 4.35 -6.48 -5.84
CA GLY A 60 5.20 -6.40 -4.66
C GLY A 60 4.99 -5.19 -3.76
N HIS A 61 3.85 -4.48 -3.85
CA HIS A 61 3.62 -3.28 -3.01
C HIS A 61 3.57 -3.59 -1.51
N TYR A 62 3.24 -4.82 -1.10
CA TYR A 62 3.30 -5.28 0.31
C TYR A 62 4.73 -5.24 0.85
N TRP A 63 5.71 -5.62 0.03
CA TRP A 63 7.11 -5.69 0.42
C TRP A 63 7.71 -4.31 0.69
N LEU A 64 7.16 -3.25 0.08
CA LEU A 64 7.55 -1.88 0.38
C LEU A 64 7.20 -1.45 1.81
N ARG A 65 6.23 -2.13 2.44
CA ARG A 65 5.83 -1.93 3.84
C ARG A 65 6.58 -2.85 4.80
N ASN A 66 6.86 -4.05 4.35
CA ASN A 66 7.62 -5.04 5.10
C ASN A 66 8.52 -5.84 4.15
N PRO A 67 9.78 -5.41 3.95
CA PRO A 67 10.72 -6.06 3.03
C PRO A 67 10.96 -7.53 3.31
N GLU A 68 10.77 -7.99 4.55
CA GLU A 68 10.93 -9.39 4.97
C GLU A 68 9.91 -10.34 4.31
N LEU A 69 8.82 -9.81 3.77
CA LEU A 69 7.83 -10.58 3.03
C LEU A 69 8.25 -10.83 1.57
N ALA A 70 9.31 -10.17 1.10
CA ALA A 70 9.76 -10.35 -0.28
C ALA A 70 10.22 -11.80 -0.52
N PRO A 71 9.90 -12.39 -1.70
CA PRO A 71 10.10 -13.82 -1.96
C PRO A 71 11.58 -14.21 -2.11
N THR A 72 12.50 -13.26 -2.17
CA THR A 72 13.95 -13.51 -2.27
C THR A 72 14.75 -12.49 -1.47
N ASP A 73 15.89 -12.94 -0.92
CA ASP A 73 16.83 -12.06 -0.20
C ASP A 73 17.33 -10.91 -1.07
N GLN A 74 17.48 -11.13 -2.37
CA GLN A 74 17.89 -10.09 -3.31
C GLN A 74 16.85 -8.97 -3.38
N LEU A 75 15.55 -9.29 -3.47
CA LEU A 75 14.48 -8.30 -3.46
C LEU A 75 14.40 -7.57 -2.12
N THR A 76 14.52 -8.30 -1.01
CA THR A 76 14.59 -7.71 0.32
C THR A 76 15.70 -6.66 0.41
N SER A 77 16.92 -7.01 -0.02
CA SER A 77 18.06 -6.08 -0.01
C SER A 77 17.83 -4.85 -0.89
N VAL A 78 17.36 -5.05 -2.12
CA VAL A 78 17.08 -3.95 -3.05
C VAL A 78 16.03 -2.99 -2.50
N ILE A 79 14.96 -3.51 -1.88
CA ILE A 79 13.93 -2.68 -1.29
C ILE A 79 14.48 -1.87 -0.11
N ARG A 80 15.21 -2.51 0.79
CA ARG A 80 15.83 -1.83 1.96
C ARG A 80 16.78 -0.73 1.52
N GLU A 81 17.70 -1.04 0.60
CA GLU A 81 18.65 -0.07 0.05
C GLU A 81 17.95 1.11 -0.63
N THR A 82 16.87 0.84 -1.37
CA THR A 82 16.07 1.88 -2.02
C THR A 82 15.39 2.79 -1.00
N LEU A 83 14.78 2.22 0.02
CA LEU A 83 14.12 2.99 1.09
C LEU A 83 15.13 3.86 1.85
N GLU A 84 16.31 3.32 2.17
CA GLU A 84 17.38 4.07 2.82
C GLU A 84 17.90 5.21 1.93
N LYS A 85 18.07 4.95 0.63
CA LYS A 85 18.48 5.97 -0.33
C LYS A 85 17.46 7.10 -0.46
N VAL A 86 16.17 6.79 -0.48
CA VAL A 86 15.10 7.80 -0.48
C VAL A 86 15.18 8.69 0.76
N LYS A 87 15.38 8.08 1.93
CA LYS A 87 15.54 8.79 3.19
C LYS A 87 16.77 9.70 3.16
N GLN A 88 17.93 9.20 2.75
CA GLN A 88 19.15 9.97 2.63
C GLN A 88 19.01 11.17 1.67
N VAL A 89 18.40 10.98 0.50
CA VAL A 89 18.16 12.08 -0.45
C VAL A 89 17.24 13.13 0.17
N SER A 90 16.18 12.72 0.85
CA SER A 90 15.29 13.64 1.55
C SER A 90 16.03 14.45 2.62
N GLU A 91 16.85 13.80 3.44
CA GLU A 91 17.67 14.48 4.46
C GLU A 91 18.68 15.46 3.84
N GLN A 92 19.32 15.11 2.73
CA GLN A 92 20.26 15.99 2.02
C GLN A 92 19.57 17.23 1.45
N VAL A 93 18.35 17.10 0.91
CA VAL A 93 17.56 18.23 0.43
C VAL A 93 17.17 19.14 1.61
N HIS A 94 16.63 18.57 2.69
CA HIS A 94 16.19 19.35 3.86
C HIS A 94 17.33 20.02 4.61
N SER A 95 18.50 19.39 4.69
CA SER A 95 19.68 19.98 5.31
C SER A 95 20.42 20.99 4.42
N GLY A 96 20.01 21.10 3.15
CA GLY A 96 20.68 21.98 2.19
C GLY A 96 22.02 21.48 1.67
N VAL A 97 22.37 20.22 1.95
CA VAL A 97 23.56 19.56 1.36
C VAL A 97 23.36 19.34 -0.13
N LEU A 98 22.15 18.90 -0.53
CA LEU A 98 21.77 18.79 -1.93
C LEU A 98 20.98 20.06 -2.31
N GLN A 99 21.54 20.84 -3.22
CA GLN A 99 20.95 22.10 -3.71
C GLN A 99 20.98 22.18 -5.23
N SER A 100 20.13 23.03 -5.78
CA SER A 100 20.20 23.41 -7.18
C SER A 100 21.35 24.44 -7.39
N PRO A 101 21.77 24.70 -8.64
CA PRO A 101 22.72 25.78 -8.93
C PRO A 101 22.25 27.16 -8.44
N ASN A 102 20.96 27.34 -8.23
CA ASN A 102 20.33 28.59 -7.79
C ASN A 102 19.99 28.62 -6.29
N GLY A 103 20.43 27.65 -5.51
CA GLY A 103 20.14 27.51 -4.08
C GLY A 103 19.20 26.35 -3.73
N SER A 104 18.48 26.49 -2.64
CA SER A 104 17.57 25.44 -2.16
C SER A 104 16.43 25.14 -3.12
N PHE A 105 15.98 23.90 -3.14
CA PHE A 105 14.78 23.52 -3.90
C PHE A 105 13.55 24.14 -3.24
N THR A 106 12.69 24.75 -4.05
CA THR A 106 11.42 25.36 -3.62
C THR A 106 10.21 24.62 -4.17
N ASP A 107 10.40 23.88 -5.24
CA ASP A 107 9.32 23.23 -5.97
C ASP A 107 9.63 21.74 -6.19
N LEU A 108 8.59 20.91 -6.09
CA LEU A 108 8.63 19.48 -6.38
C LEU A 108 7.67 19.19 -7.54
N LEU A 109 8.22 18.77 -8.68
CA LEU A 109 7.43 18.30 -9.81
C LEU A 109 7.26 16.78 -9.72
N VAL A 110 6.01 16.32 -9.57
CA VAL A 110 5.66 14.91 -9.61
C VAL A 110 5.11 14.54 -11.00
N ILE A 111 5.77 13.62 -11.67
CA ILE A 111 5.37 13.10 -12.98
C ILE A 111 4.88 11.65 -12.78
N GLY A 112 3.64 11.37 -13.17
CA GLY A 112 3.07 10.04 -13.00
C GLY A 112 1.70 9.90 -13.63
N ILE A 113 1.25 8.66 -13.78
CA ILE A 113 -0.06 8.29 -14.31
C ILE A 113 -0.81 7.49 -13.24
N GLY A 114 -2.10 7.76 -13.06
CA GLY A 114 -2.94 7.05 -12.11
C GLY A 114 -2.42 7.14 -10.67
N GLY A 115 -2.22 6.01 -10.04
CA GLY A 115 -1.74 5.92 -8.65
C GLY A 115 -0.39 6.58 -8.39
N SER A 116 0.48 6.64 -9.41
CA SER A 116 1.78 7.32 -9.31
C SER A 116 1.67 8.84 -9.16
N ALA A 117 0.55 9.43 -9.59
CA ALA A 117 0.27 10.86 -9.41
C ALA A 117 -0.68 11.11 -8.23
N LEU A 118 -1.74 10.29 -8.08
CA LEU A 118 -2.79 10.51 -7.09
C LEU A 118 -2.31 10.29 -5.65
N GLY A 119 -1.44 9.31 -5.42
CA GLY A 119 -0.84 9.05 -4.11
C GLY A 119 -0.06 10.26 -3.57
N PRO A 120 0.94 10.76 -4.29
CA PRO A 120 1.67 11.98 -3.92
C PRO A 120 0.78 13.22 -3.75
N GLN A 121 -0.22 13.41 -4.62
CA GLN A 121 -1.19 14.50 -4.47
C GLN A 121 -2.02 14.38 -3.19
N PHE A 122 -2.47 13.17 -2.87
CA PHE A 122 -3.20 12.92 -1.63
C PHE A 122 -2.36 13.27 -0.40
N VAL A 123 -1.13 12.77 -0.34
CA VAL A 123 -0.21 13.04 0.77
C VAL A 123 0.11 14.54 0.85
N GLY A 124 0.42 15.17 -0.29
CA GLY A 124 0.73 16.60 -0.35
C GLY A 124 -0.44 17.48 0.14
N LYS A 125 -1.68 17.12 -0.21
CA LYS A 125 -2.87 17.85 0.27
C LYS A 125 -3.23 17.55 1.73
N ALA A 126 -2.97 16.34 2.20
CA ALA A 126 -3.30 15.95 3.56
C ALA A 126 -2.31 16.48 4.61
N LEU A 127 -1.03 16.55 4.27
CA LEU A 127 0.07 16.90 5.19
C LEU A 127 0.77 18.21 4.84
N GLY A 128 0.55 18.73 3.63
CA GLY A 128 1.11 20.02 3.21
C GLY A 128 0.49 21.17 3.99
N HIS A 129 1.31 22.17 4.30
CA HIS A 129 0.82 23.43 4.85
C HIS A 129 0.15 24.23 3.73
N PRO A 130 -1.01 24.86 3.97
CA PRO A 130 -1.63 25.75 2.97
C PRO A 130 -0.77 26.98 2.71
#